data_631e28d06a5bc7ac341f2aa9d240343e
#
_entry.id   631e28d06a5bc7ac341f2aa9d240343e
#
_cell.length_a   1.000
_cell.length_b   1.000
_cell.length_c   1.000
_cell.angle_alpha   90.00
_cell.angle_beta   90.00
_cell.angle_gamma   90.00
#
_symmetry.space_group_name_H-M   'P 1'
#
loop_
_entity.id
_entity.type
_entity.pdbx_description
1 polymer ?
#
loop_
_entity_poly.entity_id
_entity_poly.type
_entity_poly.pdbx_seq_one_letter_code
_entity_poly.pdbx_strand_id
1 'polypeptide(L)'
;MLKTIKATFLGLVSLAFASSAFADITFVSWGGAYTMSQQKAYIDTWSKGSGVTVENYNGGLGEIKAQVEAGNVTWDVVDVL
;
A
#
# COMPACT_ATOMS: atom_id res chain seq x y z
N MET A 1 -17.86 37.50 13.30
CA MET A 1 -16.58 37.01 13.87
C MET A 1 -16.56 35.50 14.01
N LEU A 2 -17.48 34.88 14.72
CA LEU A 2 -17.53 33.44 14.92
C LEU A 2 -17.63 32.65 13.61
N LYS A 3 -18.38 33.13 12.63
CA LYS A 3 -18.53 32.46 11.34
C LYS A 3 -17.24 32.42 10.54
N THR A 4 -16.43 33.49 10.62
CA THR A 4 -15.13 33.55 9.92
C THR A 4 -14.14 32.57 10.51
N ILE A 5 -14.12 32.41 11.84
CA ILE A 5 -13.22 31.45 12.51
C ILE A 5 -13.58 30.04 12.14
N LYS A 6 -14.87 29.68 12.08
CA LYS A 6 -15.31 28.34 11.68
C LYS A 6 -14.92 28.01 10.25
N ALA A 7 -15.02 28.92 9.32
CA ALA A 7 -14.66 28.71 7.93
C ALA A 7 -13.15 28.45 7.79
N THR A 8 -12.32 29.17 8.52
CA THR A 8 -10.88 28.97 8.52
C THR A 8 -10.50 27.58 9.07
N PHE A 9 -11.15 27.15 10.14
CA PHE A 9 -10.89 25.84 10.73
C PHE A 9 -11.24 24.70 9.77
N LEU A 10 -12.36 24.79 9.07
CA LEU A 10 -12.74 23.79 8.08
C LEU A 10 -11.75 23.69 6.93
N GLY A 11 -11.21 24.82 6.48
CA GLY A 11 -10.17 24.80 5.45
C GLY A 11 -8.91 24.07 5.86
N LEU A 12 -8.45 24.24 7.10
CA LEU A 12 -7.29 23.54 7.62
C LEU A 12 -7.51 22.03 7.72
N VAL A 13 -8.69 21.59 8.15
CA VAL A 13 -9.01 20.17 8.21
C VAL A 13 -9.00 19.52 6.83
N SER A 14 -9.53 20.20 5.83
CA SER A 14 -9.53 19.70 4.44
C SER A 14 -8.10 19.50 3.91
N LEU A 15 -7.20 20.42 4.19
CA LEU A 15 -5.79 20.30 3.78
C LEU A 15 -5.10 19.12 4.47
N ALA A 16 -5.38 18.87 5.73
CA ALA A 16 -4.81 17.73 6.46
C ALA A 16 -5.25 16.40 5.86
N PHE A 17 -6.51 16.27 5.44
CA PHE A 17 -6.98 15.07 4.75
C PHE A 17 -6.32 14.88 3.39
N ALA A 18 -6.12 15.92 2.64
CA ALA A 18 -5.46 15.83 1.33
C ALA A 18 -4.01 15.33 1.45
N SER A 19 -3.29 15.73 2.50
CA SER A 19 -1.90 15.31 2.69
C SER A 19 -1.75 13.87 3.21
N SER A 20 -2.83 13.24 3.73
CA SER A 20 -2.78 11.88 4.25
C SER A 20 -3.35 10.83 3.28
N ALA A 21 -3.52 11.19 2.01
CA ALA A 21 -4.17 10.34 1.01
C ALA A 21 -3.28 9.25 0.41
N PHE A 22 -2.04 9.07 0.87
CA PHE A 22 -1.18 7.99 0.39
C PHE A 22 -1.47 6.71 1.16
N ALA A 23 -2.15 5.77 0.49
CA ALA A 23 -2.35 4.44 1.05
C ALA A 23 -1.08 3.61 0.86
N ASP A 24 -0.69 2.87 1.89
CA ASP A 24 0.39 1.90 1.78
C ASP A 24 -0.09 0.70 0.94
N ILE A 25 0.81 0.21 0.09
CA ILE A 25 0.55 -0.96 -0.75
C ILE A 25 1.44 -2.10 -0.27
N THR A 26 0.86 -3.28 -0.14
CA THR A 26 1.60 -4.50 0.15
C THR A 26 1.80 -5.28 -1.13
N PHE A 27 3.06 -5.40 -1.54
CA PHE A 27 3.49 -6.16 -2.71
C PHE A 27 4.10 -7.48 -2.25
N VAL A 28 3.63 -8.59 -2.80
CA VAL A 28 4.04 -9.92 -2.35
C VAL A 28 4.64 -10.71 -3.50
N SER A 29 5.82 -11.29 -3.27
CA SER A 29 6.54 -12.06 -4.27
C SER A 29 7.20 -13.30 -3.63
N TRP A 30 8.10 -13.94 -4.34
CA TRP A 30 8.61 -15.27 -3.95
C TRP A 30 9.91 -15.23 -3.14
N GLY A 31 10.47 -14.06 -2.90
CA GLY A 31 11.67 -13.91 -2.11
C GLY A 31 12.96 -13.97 -2.93
N GLY A 32 14.07 -13.86 -2.20
CA GLY A 32 15.42 -13.98 -2.76
C GLY A 32 15.71 -13.02 -3.89
N ALA A 33 16.50 -13.48 -4.84
CA ALA A 33 16.93 -12.68 -5.99
C ALA A 33 15.76 -12.23 -6.87
N TYR A 34 14.70 -13.02 -6.93
CA TYR A 34 13.52 -12.69 -7.72
C TYR A 34 12.82 -11.43 -7.20
N THR A 35 12.49 -11.41 -5.91
CA THR A 35 11.90 -10.22 -5.29
C THR A 35 12.83 -9.02 -5.39
N MET A 36 14.14 -9.23 -5.18
CA MET A 36 15.12 -8.15 -5.27
C MET A 36 15.19 -7.54 -6.67
N SER A 37 15.07 -8.37 -7.71
CA SER A 37 15.04 -7.87 -9.08
C SER A 37 13.82 -7.01 -9.35
N GLN A 38 12.68 -7.39 -8.81
CA GLN A 38 11.44 -6.61 -8.93
C GLN A 38 11.54 -5.28 -8.18
N GLN A 39 12.13 -5.28 -6.99
CA GLN A 39 12.36 -4.05 -6.24
C GLN A 39 13.22 -3.07 -7.01
N LYS A 40 14.32 -3.53 -7.58
CA LYS A 40 15.23 -2.67 -8.32
C LYS A 40 14.67 -2.23 -9.67
N ALA A 41 13.94 -3.12 -10.34
CA ALA A 41 13.45 -2.85 -11.69
C ALA A 41 12.31 -1.82 -11.72
N TYR A 42 11.38 -1.88 -10.78
CA TYR A 42 10.22 -1.01 -10.82
C TYR A 42 9.68 -0.55 -9.47
N ILE A 43 9.75 -1.35 -8.41
CA ILE A 43 9.13 -0.95 -7.14
C ILE A 43 9.78 0.29 -6.55
N ASP A 44 11.10 0.31 -6.44
CA ASP A 44 11.83 1.44 -5.87
C ASP A 44 11.65 2.71 -6.71
N THR A 45 11.67 2.58 -8.02
CA THR A 45 11.49 3.69 -8.93
C THR A 45 10.06 4.26 -8.83
N TRP A 46 9.08 3.39 -8.81
CA TRP A 46 7.68 3.81 -8.74
C TRP A 46 7.31 4.41 -7.40
N SER A 47 7.73 3.77 -6.31
CA SER A 47 7.39 4.20 -4.96
C SER A 47 8.28 5.31 -4.42
N LYS A 48 9.43 5.50 -5.04
CA LYS A 48 10.48 6.44 -4.56
C LYS A 48 10.86 6.14 -3.10
N GLY A 49 10.86 4.85 -2.75
CA GLY A 49 11.29 4.38 -1.44
C GLY A 49 10.26 4.49 -0.34
N SER A 50 9.00 4.77 -0.64
CA SER A 50 7.96 4.89 0.37
C SER A 50 6.62 4.35 -0.10
N GLY A 51 5.76 3.99 0.85
CA GLY A 51 4.39 3.57 0.57
C GLY A 51 4.25 2.16 0.04
N VAL A 52 5.33 1.38 -0.02
CA VAL A 52 5.26 -0.02 -0.45
C VAL A 52 5.93 -0.92 0.59
N THR A 53 5.17 -1.89 1.10
CA THR A 53 5.69 -2.97 1.93
C THR A 53 5.89 -4.19 1.06
N VAL A 54 7.05 -4.83 1.15
CA VAL A 54 7.37 -6.03 0.38
C VAL A 54 7.36 -7.24 1.29
N GLU A 55 6.52 -8.22 0.95
CA GLU A 55 6.45 -9.50 1.66
C GLU A 55 6.75 -10.64 0.71
N ASN A 56 7.10 -11.80 1.26
CA ASN A 56 7.42 -12.98 0.48
C ASN A 56 6.52 -14.15 0.86
N TYR A 57 6.25 -15.04 -0.10
CA TYR A 57 5.47 -16.24 0.10
C TYR A 57 5.96 -17.34 -0.84
N ASN A 58 5.35 -18.53 -0.80
CA ASN A 58 5.82 -19.70 -1.56
C ASN A 58 5.36 -19.75 -3.02
N GLY A 59 4.58 -18.78 -3.47
CA GLY A 59 4.06 -18.73 -4.85
C GLY A 59 2.76 -19.48 -5.07
N GLY A 60 2.27 -20.22 -4.09
CA GLY A 60 1.03 -21.00 -4.22
C GLY A 60 -0.23 -20.19 -3.91
N LEU A 61 -1.36 -20.70 -4.34
CA LEU A 61 -2.65 -20.02 -4.19
C LEU A 61 -3.29 -20.18 -2.81
N GLY A 62 -2.74 -21.04 -1.94
CA GLY A 62 -3.34 -21.38 -0.65
C GLY A 62 -3.54 -20.18 0.26
N GLU A 63 -2.52 -19.35 0.42
CA GLU A 63 -2.62 -18.17 1.28
C GLU A 63 -3.57 -17.12 0.72
N ILE A 64 -3.56 -16.94 -0.60
CA ILE A 64 -4.48 -16.02 -1.28
C ILE A 64 -5.93 -16.48 -1.05
N LYS A 65 -6.18 -17.75 -1.26
CA LYS A 65 -7.51 -18.34 -1.05
C LYS A 65 -7.97 -18.17 0.40
N ALA A 66 -7.08 -18.41 1.36
CA ALA A 66 -7.39 -18.27 2.78
C ALA A 66 -7.78 -16.84 3.14
N GLN A 67 -7.09 -15.83 2.61
CA GLN A 67 -7.42 -14.43 2.84
C GLN A 67 -8.79 -14.06 2.27
N VAL A 68 -9.08 -14.52 1.07
CA VAL A 68 -10.36 -14.24 0.41
C VAL A 68 -11.51 -14.89 1.17
N GLU A 69 -11.36 -16.16 1.54
CA GLU A 69 -12.40 -16.91 2.27
C GLU A 69 -12.66 -16.34 3.66
N ALA A 70 -11.62 -15.84 4.32
CA ALA A 70 -11.76 -15.21 5.63
C ALA A 70 -12.34 -13.80 5.56
N GLY A 71 -12.44 -13.21 4.37
CA GLY A 71 -12.88 -11.83 4.21
C GLY A 71 -11.88 -10.81 4.75
N ASN A 72 -10.60 -11.19 4.81
CA ASN A 72 -9.53 -10.35 5.34
C ASN A 72 -8.34 -10.37 4.38
N VAL A 73 -8.43 -9.56 3.32
CA VAL A 73 -7.39 -9.46 2.31
C VAL A 73 -6.41 -8.36 2.70
N THR A 74 -5.16 -8.76 2.96
CA THR A 74 -4.10 -7.83 3.40
C THR A 74 -3.07 -7.58 2.31
N TRP A 75 -3.05 -8.38 1.24
CA TRP A 75 -2.14 -8.23 0.11
C TRP A 75 -2.80 -7.48 -1.02
N ASP A 76 -2.12 -6.50 -1.57
CA ASP A 76 -2.67 -5.67 -2.65
C ASP A 76 -2.23 -6.14 -4.03
N VAL A 77 -0.96 -6.49 -4.17
CA VAL A 77 -0.38 -6.99 -5.42
C VAL A 77 0.40 -8.26 -5.12
N VAL A 78 0.12 -9.32 -5.87
CA VAL A 78 0.73 -10.63 -5.63
C VAL A 78 1.25 -11.20 -6.94
N ASP A 79 2.52 -11.62 -6.95
CA ASP A 79 3.08 -12.38 -8.05
C ASP A 79 2.77 -13.86 -7.82
N VAL A 80 2.06 -14.49 -8.74
CA VAL A 80 1.63 -15.90 -8.63
C VAL A 80 2.22 -16.75 -9.74
N LEU A 81 2.32 -18.06 -9.46
CA LEU A 81 2.74 -19.05 -10.47
C LEU A 81 1.71 -19.23 -11.57
#